data_5e6579cd8b335a753b564015296f5272
#
_entry.id   5e6579cd8b335a753b564015296f5272
#
_cell.length_a   1.000
_cell.length_b   1.000
_cell.length_c   1.000
_cell.angle_alpha   90.00
_cell.angle_beta   90.00
_cell.angle_gamma   90.00
#
_symmetry.space_group_name_H-M   'P 1'
#
loop_
_entity.id
_entity.type
_entity.pdbx_description
1 polymer ?
#
loop_
_entity_poly.entity_id
_entity_poly.type
_entity_poly.pdbx_seq_one_letter_code
_entity_poly.pdbx_strand_id
1 'polypeptide(L)'
;MGRLGQERRMDPRAQSRKLNRKLVHVSVGLAFMLCWPMFSSGRQGAIIASLVPAVNIIKMLLLGLGIWKDYATVKSMSRFGDHRELLKGPLYYASTITLAGAIYWRTSPIAIAAICNLCAGDGIADIVGRRFGSHKLPYNRNKSIVGSIAMATAGFLACIGYMHYFSSFGYVQESPKMVLGFLVVSLAASLVESHPLSTELDDNLTVPLASVLVGSFVF
;
A
#
# COMPACT_ATOMS: atom_id res chain seq x y z
N MET A 1 -29.33 -24.27 26.30
CA MET A 1 -29.32 -22.80 26.33
C MET A 1 -28.00 -22.34 26.94
N GLY A 2 -27.27 -21.46 26.30
CA GLY A 2 -26.11 -20.75 26.90
C GLY A 2 -24.75 -21.09 26.41
N ARG A 3 -24.44 -20.91 25.10
CA ARG A 3 -23.06 -20.66 24.60
C ARG A 3 -23.15 -19.70 23.40
N LEU A 4 -23.76 -18.55 23.61
CA LEU A 4 -23.72 -17.42 22.68
C LEU A 4 -22.76 -16.38 23.26
N GLY A 5 -21.79 -15.95 22.45
CA GLY A 5 -21.12 -14.66 22.64
C GLY A 5 -19.84 -14.65 23.47
N GLN A 6 -18.89 -15.53 23.27
CA GLN A 6 -17.51 -15.16 23.57
C GLN A 6 -16.91 -14.52 22.32
N GLU A 7 -17.22 -13.24 22.07
CA GLU A 7 -16.39 -12.38 21.24
C GLU A 7 -14.95 -12.52 21.75
N ARG A 8 -14.11 -13.21 20.98
CA ARG A 8 -12.68 -13.30 21.25
C ARG A 8 -12.12 -11.88 21.20
N ARG A 9 -12.11 -11.18 22.33
CA ARG A 9 -11.33 -9.94 22.46
C ARG A 9 -9.90 -10.32 22.13
N MET A 10 -9.42 -9.87 20.96
CA MET A 10 -8.03 -10.07 20.58
C MET A 10 -7.13 -9.49 21.66
N ASP A 11 -6.05 -10.22 22.01
CA ASP A 11 -5.03 -9.73 22.93
C ASP A 11 -4.62 -8.29 22.55
N PRO A 12 -4.71 -7.32 23.47
CA PRO A 12 -4.33 -5.92 23.22
C PRO A 12 -2.93 -5.77 22.61
N ARG A 13 -2.00 -6.66 22.97
CA ARG A 13 -0.64 -6.68 22.41
C ARG A 13 -0.62 -7.13 20.93
N ALA A 14 -1.49 -8.06 20.56
CA ALA A 14 -1.62 -8.50 19.17
C ALA A 14 -2.28 -7.42 18.30
N GLN A 15 -3.25 -6.69 18.85
CA GLN A 15 -3.89 -5.56 18.18
C GLN A 15 -2.92 -4.39 17.95
N SER A 16 -2.12 -4.04 18.95
CA SER A 16 -1.08 -3.00 18.86
C SER A 16 -0.03 -3.35 17.80
N ARG A 17 0.44 -4.61 17.76
CA ARG A 17 1.41 -5.05 16.72
C ARG A 17 0.86 -4.93 15.31
N LYS A 18 -0.40 -5.29 15.09
CA LYS A 18 -1.04 -5.16 13.78
C LYS A 18 -1.17 -3.69 13.35
N LEU A 19 -1.52 -2.81 14.28
CA LEU A 19 -1.60 -1.37 14.03
C LEU A 19 -0.22 -0.78 13.69
N ASN A 20 0.81 -1.07 14.48
CA ASN A 20 2.17 -0.58 14.23
C ASN A 20 2.68 -1.00 12.86
N ARG A 21 2.47 -2.26 12.44
CA ARG A 21 2.83 -2.74 11.11
C ARG A 21 2.15 -1.92 10.01
N LYS A 22 0.84 -1.63 10.15
CA LYS A 22 0.11 -0.84 9.16
C LYS A 22 0.53 0.63 9.17
N LEU A 23 0.87 1.20 10.30
CA LEU A 23 1.44 2.55 10.37
C LEU A 23 2.79 2.63 9.65
N VAL A 24 3.68 1.65 9.83
CA VAL A 24 4.94 1.55 9.08
C VAL A 24 4.64 1.41 7.58
N HIS A 25 3.69 0.57 7.20
CA HIS A 25 3.29 0.39 5.80
C HIS A 25 2.81 1.70 5.16
N VAL A 26 1.96 2.48 5.85
CA VAL A 26 1.51 3.78 5.37
C VAL A 26 2.66 4.77 5.26
N SER A 27 3.47 4.90 6.32
CA SER A 27 4.46 5.97 6.40
C SER A 27 5.68 5.75 5.51
N VAL A 28 6.18 4.53 5.36
CA VAL A 28 7.44 4.28 4.65
C VAL A 28 7.35 4.64 3.16
N GLY A 29 6.32 4.19 2.46
CA GLY A 29 6.19 4.48 1.03
C GLY A 29 5.88 5.94 0.75
N LEU A 30 4.99 6.55 1.57
CA LEU A 30 4.71 7.97 1.43
C LEU A 30 5.95 8.82 1.77
N ALA A 31 6.64 8.56 2.87
CA ALA A 31 7.87 9.27 3.22
C ALA A 31 8.96 9.11 2.13
N PHE A 32 9.05 7.93 1.53
CA PHE A 32 9.98 7.71 0.42
C PHE A 32 9.66 8.58 -0.80
N MET A 33 8.38 8.73 -1.17
CA MET A 33 7.97 9.65 -2.24
C MET A 33 8.30 11.11 -1.93
N LEU A 34 8.20 11.54 -0.67
CA LEU A 34 8.62 12.90 -0.26
C LEU A 34 10.11 13.15 -0.50
N CYS A 35 10.94 12.10 -0.47
CA CYS A 35 12.37 12.22 -0.76
C CYS A 35 12.70 12.26 -2.27
N TRP A 36 11.75 11.99 -3.17
CA TRP A 36 12.03 11.93 -4.60
C TRP A 36 12.59 13.23 -5.21
N PRO A 37 12.22 14.44 -4.79
CA PRO A 37 12.86 15.66 -5.26
C PRO A 37 14.34 15.79 -4.95
N MET A 38 14.87 15.04 -3.96
CA MET A 38 16.29 15.06 -3.59
C MET A 38 17.17 14.33 -4.64
N PHE A 39 16.59 13.55 -5.52
CA PHE A 39 17.31 12.84 -6.58
C PHE A 39 17.31 13.64 -7.88
N SER A 40 18.22 13.33 -8.79
CA SER A 40 18.30 13.98 -10.12
C SER A 40 17.04 13.71 -10.97
N SER A 41 16.77 14.60 -11.92
CA SER A 41 15.54 14.53 -12.74
C SER A 41 15.54 13.38 -13.76
N GLY A 42 16.73 12.92 -14.18
CA GLY A 42 16.86 11.93 -15.24
C GLY A 42 16.64 10.49 -14.78
N ARG A 43 16.76 9.58 -15.74
CA ARG A 43 16.67 8.13 -15.52
C ARG A 43 17.64 7.62 -14.44
N GLN A 44 18.80 8.25 -14.31
CA GLN A 44 19.77 7.92 -13.25
C GLN A 44 19.18 8.16 -11.85
N GLY A 45 18.47 9.29 -11.64
CA GLY A 45 17.80 9.58 -10.37
C GLY A 45 16.74 8.56 -10.04
N ALA A 46 15.93 8.14 -11.03
CA ALA A 46 14.93 7.08 -10.87
C ALA A 46 15.56 5.76 -10.42
N ILE A 47 16.66 5.35 -11.08
CA ILE A 47 17.38 4.12 -10.75
C ILE A 47 17.99 4.20 -9.34
N ILE A 48 18.72 5.28 -9.03
CA ILE A 48 19.38 5.45 -7.73
C ILE A 48 18.35 5.48 -6.59
N ALA A 49 17.25 6.21 -6.76
CA ALA A 49 16.18 6.22 -5.78
C ALA A 49 15.59 4.82 -5.58
N SER A 50 15.36 4.09 -6.65
CA SER A 50 14.78 2.73 -6.61
C SER A 50 15.70 1.69 -5.99
N LEU A 51 17.01 1.93 -5.89
CA LEU A 51 17.94 1.06 -5.17
C LEU A 51 17.61 1.00 -3.66
N VAL A 52 17.07 2.08 -3.09
CA VAL A 52 16.72 2.12 -1.66
C VAL A 52 15.66 1.05 -1.31
N PRO A 53 14.49 1.00 -1.94
CA PRO A 53 13.54 -0.08 -1.70
C PRO A 53 14.00 -1.43 -2.28
N ALA A 54 14.86 -1.47 -3.31
CA ALA A 54 15.42 -2.69 -3.86
C ALA A 54 16.30 -3.44 -2.85
N VAL A 55 17.08 -2.73 -2.03
CA VAL A 55 17.83 -3.34 -0.93
C VAL A 55 16.90 -4.03 0.08
N ASN A 56 15.71 -3.47 0.31
CA ASN A 56 14.71 -4.12 1.16
C ASN A 56 14.15 -5.40 0.52
N ILE A 57 14.06 -5.50 -0.82
CA ILE A 57 13.69 -6.75 -1.49
C ILE A 57 14.68 -7.85 -1.13
N ILE A 58 15.99 -7.57 -1.25
CA ILE A 58 17.05 -8.51 -0.91
C ILE A 58 16.95 -8.89 0.58
N LYS A 59 16.77 -7.91 1.46
CA LYS A 59 16.58 -8.16 2.89
C LYS A 59 15.38 -9.07 3.17
N MET A 60 14.22 -8.80 2.54
CA MET A 60 13.02 -9.63 2.71
C MET A 60 13.22 -11.05 2.19
N LEU A 61 13.93 -11.23 1.08
CA LEU A 61 14.27 -12.55 0.55
C LEU A 61 15.19 -13.32 1.51
N LEU A 62 16.28 -12.71 1.98
CA LEU A 62 17.23 -13.37 2.89
C LEU A 62 16.57 -13.76 4.22
N LEU A 63 15.73 -12.89 4.79
CA LEU A 63 14.98 -13.17 6.01
C LEU A 63 13.90 -14.23 5.77
N GLY A 64 13.13 -14.08 4.69
CA GLY A 64 12.03 -14.99 4.37
C GLY A 64 12.47 -16.41 4.02
N LEU A 65 13.66 -16.58 3.43
CA LEU A 65 14.29 -17.87 3.17
C LEU A 65 14.99 -18.46 4.42
N GLY A 66 15.06 -17.69 5.52
CA GLY A 66 15.72 -18.12 6.75
C GLY A 66 17.26 -18.12 6.69
N ILE A 67 17.84 -17.52 5.62
CA ILE A 67 19.29 -17.38 5.45
C ILE A 67 19.83 -16.39 6.48
N TRP A 68 19.14 -15.27 6.65
CA TRP A 68 19.45 -14.27 7.67
C TRP A 68 18.42 -14.32 8.80
N LYS A 69 18.89 -14.28 10.06
CA LYS A 69 18.05 -14.36 11.25
C LYS A 69 17.99 -12.99 11.93
N ASP A 70 16.91 -12.26 11.72
CA ASP A 70 16.59 -11.00 12.42
C ASP A 70 15.18 -11.11 13.00
N TYR A 71 15.10 -11.60 14.21
CA TYR A 71 13.82 -11.81 14.91
C TYR A 71 13.04 -10.50 15.13
N ALA A 72 13.73 -9.35 15.28
CA ALA A 72 13.10 -8.07 15.48
C ALA A 72 12.35 -7.63 14.22
N THR A 73 13.01 -7.71 13.06
CA THR A 73 12.38 -7.39 11.76
C THR A 73 11.25 -8.38 11.45
N VAL A 74 11.45 -9.69 11.61
CA VAL A 74 10.40 -10.69 11.38
C VAL A 74 9.19 -10.41 12.28
N LYS A 75 9.39 -10.14 13.56
CA LYS A 75 8.31 -9.85 14.51
C LYS A 75 7.55 -8.56 14.18
N SER A 76 8.21 -7.55 13.62
CA SER A 76 7.58 -6.27 13.26
C SER A 76 6.77 -6.35 11.97
N MET A 77 7.19 -7.18 11.00
CA MET A 77 6.63 -7.24 9.65
C MET A 77 5.70 -8.43 9.41
N SER A 78 5.83 -9.53 10.18
CA SER A 78 4.95 -10.69 10.05
C SER A 78 3.67 -10.54 10.88
N ARG A 79 2.62 -11.30 10.51
CA ARG A 79 1.33 -11.37 11.23
C ARG A 79 1.41 -12.33 12.42
N PHE A 80 2.09 -13.46 12.23
CA PHE A 80 2.16 -14.57 13.18
C PHE A 80 3.58 -14.84 13.72
N GLY A 81 4.59 -14.09 13.26
CA GLY A 81 5.99 -14.27 13.65
C GLY A 81 6.74 -15.28 12.77
N ASP A 82 6.14 -15.73 11.67
CA ASP A 82 6.79 -16.60 10.70
C ASP A 82 7.58 -15.76 9.68
N HIS A 83 8.88 -16.09 9.51
CA HIS A 83 9.75 -15.42 8.54
C HIS A 83 9.29 -15.58 7.10
N ARG A 84 8.61 -16.69 6.76
CA ARG A 84 8.09 -16.96 5.41
C ARG A 84 7.02 -15.96 4.96
N GLU A 85 6.35 -15.30 5.91
CA GLU A 85 5.39 -14.24 5.60
C GLU A 85 6.04 -13.04 4.90
N LEU A 86 7.35 -12.84 5.08
CA LEU A 86 8.09 -11.76 4.44
C LEU A 86 8.25 -11.95 2.93
N LEU A 87 8.14 -13.19 2.44
CA LEU A 87 8.17 -13.54 1.02
C LEU A 87 6.87 -13.17 0.26
N LYS A 88 5.85 -12.69 0.97
CA LYS A 88 4.57 -12.26 0.37
C LYS A 88 4.39 -10.74 0.54
N GLY A 89 3.55 -10.30 1.45
CA GLY A 89 3.19 -8.90 1.61
C GLY A 89 4.36 -7.92 1.61
N PRO A 90 5.36 -8.04 2.51
CA PRO A 90 6.51 -7.14 2.56
C PRO A 90 7.35 -7.14 1.27
N LEU A 91 7.53 -8.33 0.65
CA LEU A 91 8.25 -8.44 -0.62
C LEU A 91 7.49 -7.75 -1.76
N TYR A 92 6.19 -7.99 -1.91
CA TYR A 92 5.36 -7.34 -2.93
C TYR A 92 5.31 -5.83 -2.74
N TYR A 93 5.20 -5.36 -1.50
CA TYR A 93 5.24 -3.94 -1.16
C TYR A 93 6.55 -3.27 -1.62
N ALA A 94 7.70 -3.83 -1.25
CA ALA A 94 8.99 -3.31 -1.65
C ALA A 94 9.19 -3.35 -3.18
N SER A 95 8.73 -4.44 -3.84
CA SER A 95 8.78 -4.59 -5.29
C SER A 95 7.93 -3.54 -6.00
N THR A 96 6.73 -3.27 -5.51
CA THR A 96 5.85 -2.23 -6.08
C THR A 96 6.52 -0.85 -6.04
N ILE A 97 7.06 -0.45 -4.90
CA ILE A 97 7.71 0.87 -4.74
C ILE A 97 8.94 0.96 -5.63
N THR A 98 9.74 -0.12 -5.71
CA THR A 98 10.93 -0.20 -6.57
C THR A 98 10.55 -0.03 -8.04
N LEU A 99 9.58 -0.82 -8.52
CA LEU A 99 9.17 -0.81 -9.93
C LEU A 99 8.46 0.50 -10.30
N ALA A 100 7.57 1.01 -9.44
CA ALA A 100 6.91 2.29 -9.69
C ALA A 100 7.93 3.44 -9.80
N GLY A 101 8.93 3.48 -8.92
CA GLY A 101 10.00 4.46 -8.97
C GLY A 101 10.90 4.31 -10.21
N ALA A 102 11.33 3.08 -10.54
CA ALA A 102 12.24 2.82 -11.65
C ALA A 102 11.60 3.04 -13.03
N ILE A 103 10.31 2.69 -13.20
CA ILE A 103 9.63 2.69 -14.50
C ILE A 103 8.94 4.02 -14.75
N TYR A 104 8.14 4.49 -13.77
CA TYR A 104 7.25 5.63 -13.95
C TYR A 104 7.80 6.93 -13.38
N TRP A 105 8.62 6.85 -12.33
CA TRP A 105 9.25 7.98 -11.65
C TRP A 105 8.24 9.07 -11.17
N ARG A 106 8.76 10.20 -10.70
CA ARG A 106 8.00 11.31 -10.11
C ARG A 106 7.18 12.16 -11.09
N THR A 107 7.41 11.99 -12.38
CA THR A 107 6.69 12.71 -13.44
C THR A 107 5.42 12.01 -13.90
N SER A 108 5.20 10.77 -13.44
CA SER A 108 4.06 9.98 -13.87
C SER A 108 2.95 9.93 -12.81
N PRO A 109 1.72 10.31 -13.16
CA PRO A 109 0.58 10.14 -12.26
C PRO A 109 0.30 8.67 -11.91
N ILE A 110 0.74 7.73 -12.77
CA ILE A 110 0.61 6.29 -12.50
C ILE A 110 1.43 5.87 -11.27
N ALA A 111 2.68 6.37 -11.13
CA ALA A 111 3.51 6.09 -9.95
C ALA A 111 2.86 6.64 -8.68
N ILE A 112 2.34 7.86 -8.75
CA ILE A 112 1.62 8.49 -7.64
C ILE A 112 0.44 7.61 -7.23
N ALA A 113 -0.42 7.24 -8.20
CA ALA A 113 -1.61 6.43 -7.93
C ALA A 113 -1.27 5.06 -7.33
N ALA A 114 -0.28 4.35 -7.91
CA ALA A 114 0.10 3.02 -7.46
C ALA A 114 0.60 3.03 -6.00
N ILE A 115 1.47 3.98 -5.65
CA ILE A 115 2.05 4.06 -4.30
C ILE A 115 1.04 4.62 -3.30
N CYS A 116 0.27 5.66 -3.65
CA CYS A 116 -0.73 6.23 -2.75
C CYS A 116 -1.86 5.25 -2.42
N ASN A 117 -2.39 4.53 -3.41
CA ASN A 117 -3.43 3.53 -3.17
C ASN A 117 -2.90 2.35 -2.35
N LEU A 118 -1.67 1.89 -2.62
CA LEU A 118 -1.03 0.85 -1.83
C LEU A 118 -0.77 1.29 -0.38
N CYS A 119 -0.17 2.47 -0.19
CA CYS A 119 0.28 2.90 1.14
C CYS A 119 -0.85 3.53 1.95
N ALA A 120 -1.46 4.62 1.43
CA ALA A 120 -2.51 5.33 2.13
C ALA A 120 -3.84 4.58 2.03
N GLY A 121 -4.24 4.17 0.82
CA GLY A 121 -5.52 3.49 0.58
C GLY A 121 -5.65 2.22 1.39
N ASP A 122 -4.85 1.20 1.11
CA ASP A 122 -4.90 -0.10 1.80
C ASP A 122 -4.57 0.01 3.30
N GLY A 123 -3.60 0.87 3.65
CA GLY A 123 -3.23 1.08 5.04
C GLY A 123 -4.38 1.62 5.89
N ILE A 124 -5.05 2.66 5.43
CA ILE A 124 -6.20 3.28 6.13
C ILE A 124 -7.43 2.38 6.07
N ALA A 125 -7.67 1.68 4.96
CA ALA A 125 -8.76 0.71 4.83
C ALA A 125 -8.72 -0.35 5.94
N ASP A 126 -7.53 -0.92 6.19
CA ASP A 126 -7.34 -1.93 7.24
C ASP A 126 -7.57 -1.35 8.65
N ILE A 127 -7.07 -0.15 8.92
CA ILE A 127 -7.23 0.52 10.23
C ILE A 127 -8.72 0.85 10.48
N VAL A 128 -9.36 1.52 9.53
CA VAL A 128 -10.76 1.95 9.62
C VAL A 128 -11.71 0.76 9.59
N GLY A 129 -11.46 -0.21 8.69
CA GLY A 129 -12.27 -1.42 8.56
C GLY A 129 -12.26 -2.29 9.81
N ARG A 130 -11.15 -2.34 10.57
CA ARG A 130 -11.09 -3.05 11.86
C ARG A 130 -11.80 -2.30 12.98
N ARG A 131 -11.75 -0.98 12.97
CA ARG A 131 -12.31 -0.17 14.05
C ARG A 131 -13.81 0.09 13.89
N PHE A 132 -14.26 0.31 12.66
CA PHE A 132 -15.62 0.75 12.35
C PHE A 132 -16.37 -0.18 11.39
N GLY A 133 -15.73 -1.25 10.90
CA GLY A 133 -16.27 -2.13 9.86
C GLY A 133 -17.23 -3.21 10.38
N SER A 134 -18.31 -2.84 11.08
CA SER A 134 -19.37 -3.75 11.51
C SER A 134 -20.10 -4.38 10.32
N HIS A 135 -20.41 -3.59 9.28
CA HIS A 135 -21.08 -4.05 8.07
C HIS A 135 -20.07 -4.62 7.08
N LYS A 136 -20.11 -5.95 6.92
CA LYS A 136 -19.25 -6.67 6.01
C LYS A 136 -19.79 -6.67 4.59
N LEU A 137 -18.88 -6.79 3.60
CA LEU A 137 -19.30 -6.92 2.22
C LEU A 137 -19.99 -8.27 1.98
N PRO A 138 -21.09 -8.31 1.20
CA PRO A 138 -21.84 -9.55 0.96
C PRO A 138 -21.00 -10.65 0.31
N TYR A 139 -20.11 -10.25 -0.59
CA TYR A 139 -19.24 -11.14 -1.36
C TYR A 139 -17.87 -11.39 -0.70
N ASN A 140 -17.48 -10.61 0.32
CA ASN A 140 -16.22 -10.78 1.05
C ASN A 140 -16.37 -10.40 2.52
N ARG A 141 -16.62 -11.39 3.37
CA ARG A 141 -16.79 -11.17 4.80
C ARG A 141 -15.53 -10.77 5.56
N ASN A 142 -14.36 -10.82 4.92
CA ASN A 142 -13.11 -10.32 5.50
C ASN A 142 -12.96 -8.81 5.35
N LYS A 143 -13.69 -8.19 4.43
CA LYS A 143 -13.68 -6.76 4.13
C LYS A 143 -14.99 -6.09 4.57
N SER A 144 -14.99 -4.77 4.71
CA SER A 144 -16.15 -4.01 5.17
C SER A 144 -16.42 -2.81 4.25
N ILE A 145 -17.68 -2.41 4.15
CA ILE A 145 -18.10 -1.24 3.36
C ILE A 145 -17.33 0.01 3.78
N VAL A 146 -17.23 0.25 5.09
CA VAL A 146 -16.51 1.42 5.62
C VAL A 146 -15.01 1.36 5.30
N GLY A 147 -14.40 0.17 5.33
CA GLY A 147 -13.02 -0.04 4.93
C GLY A 147 -12.78 0.30 3.45
N SER A 148 -13.66 -0.15 2.55
CA SER A 148 -13.55 0.13 1.12
C SER A 148 -13.76 1.62 0.81
N ILE A 149 -14.71 2.29 1.48
CA ILE A 149 -14.87 3.75 1.36
C ILE A 149 -13.61 4.47 1.86
N ALA A 150 -13.07 4.06 2.99
CA ALA A 150 -11.84 4.64 3.55
C ALA A 150 -10.65 4.45 2.61
N MET A 151 -10.55 3.29 1.93
CA MET A 151 -9.54 3.03 0.93
C MET A 151 -9.60 4.01 -0.24
N ALA A 152 -10.78 4.11 -0.88
CA ALA A 152 -10.97 5.00 -2.03
C ALA A 152 -10.68 6.45 -1.65
N THR A 153 -11.18 6.89 -0.49
CA THR A 153 -11.01 8.27 -0.02
C THR A 153 -9.56 8.57 0.33
N ALA A 154 -8.89 7.72 1.12
CA ALA A 154 -7.52 7.95 1.56
C ALA A 154 -6.53 7.85 0.37
N GLY A 155 -6.72 6.90 -0.53
CA GLY A 155 -5.93 6.78 -1.75
C GLY A 155 -6.07 8.01 -2.63
N PHE A 156 -7.29 8.45 -2.89
CA PHE A 156 -7.58 9.64 -3.68
C PHE A 156 -6.97 10.92 -3.05
N LEU A 157 -7.21 11.16 -1.76
CA LEU A 157 -6.67 12.35 -1.08
C LEU A 157 -5.13 12.35 -1.06
N ALA A 158 -4.50 11.19 -0.87
CA ALA A 158 -3.05 11.07 -0.96
C ALA A 158 -2.55 11.39 -2.38
N CYS A 159 -3.23 10.89 -3.43
CA CYS A 159 -2.91 11.22 -4.81
C CYS A 159 -2.98 12.74 -5.08
N ILE A 160 -4.03 13.40 -4.60
CA ILE A 160 -4.16 14.86 -4.73
C ILE A 160 -3.04 15.58 -3.98
N GLY A 161 -2.73 15.16 -2.75
CA GLY A 161 -1.62 15.74 -1.98
C GLY A 161 -0.27 15.62 -2.71
N TYR A 162 0.04 14.43 -3.28
CA TYR A 162 1.27 14.23 -4.05
C TYR A 162 1.24 14.90 -5.42
N MET A 163 0.09 15.06 -6.05
CA MET A 163 -0.06 15.88 -7.24
C MET A 163 0.38 17.33 -6.96
N HIS A 164 -0.17 17.95 -5.92
CA HIS A 164 0.22 19.31 -5.52
C HIS A 164 1.70 19.39 -5.11
N TYR A 165 2.18 18.39 -4.34
CA TYR A 165 3.57 18.33 -3.92
C TYR A 165 4.52 18.27 -5.13
N PHE A 166 4.30 17.39 -6.09
CA PHE A 166 5.17 17.28 -7.27
C PHE A 166 4.96 18.41 -8.29
N SER A 167 3.77 19.00 -8.32
CA SER A 167 3.51 20.21 -9.11
C SER A 167 4.33 21.40 -8.60
N SER A 168 4.50 21.56 -7.29
CA SER A 168 5.31 22.63 -6.72
C SER A 168 6.79 22.56 -7.12
N PHE A 169 7.28 21.38 -7.54
CA PHE A 169 8.62 21.19 -8.12
C PHE A 169 8.61 21.21 -9.66
N GLY A 170 7.46 21.41 -10.29
CA GLY A 170 7.33 21.39 -11.74
C GLY A 170 7.41 20.00 -12.40
N TYR A 171 7.23 18.92 -11.64
CA TYR A 171 7.33 17.54 -12.17
C TYR A 171 6.05 17.06 -12.84
N VAL A 172 4.91 17.54 -12.41
CA VAL A 172 3.59 17.24 -12.98
C VAL A 172 2.81 18.54 -13.17
N GLN A 173 1.94 18.58 -14.19
CA GLN A 173 1.02 19.69 -14.39
C GLN A 173 -0.36 19.30 -13.86
N GLU A 174 -0.86 20.08 -12.92
CA GLU A 174 -2.19 19.85 -12.36
C GLU A 174 -3.25 20.10 -13.41
N SER A 175 -4.23 19.22 -13.48
CA SER A 175 -5.36 19.38 -14.37
C SER A 175 -6.61 18.69 -13.81
N PRO A 176 -7.81 19.19 -14.13
CA PRO A 176 -9.07 18.51 -13.76
C PRO A 176 -9.13 17.07 -14.27
N LYS A 177 -8.53 16.80 -15.44
CA LYS A 177 -8.43 15.46 -16.00
C LYS A 177 -7.61 14.55 -15.08
N MET A 178 -6.47 15.02 -14.53
CA MET A 178 -5.65 14.25 -13.61
C MET A 178 -6.37 13.99 -12.29
N VAL A 179 -7.09 14.97 -11.75
CA VAL A 179 -7.91 14.79 -10.54
C VAL A 179 -8.97 13.71 -10.75
N LEU A 180 -9.70 13.76 -11.89
CA LEU A 180 -10.68 12.76 -12.25
C LEU A 180 -10.01 11.38 -12.43
N GLY A 181 -8.84 11.34 -13.05
CA GLY A 181 -8.04 10.13 -13.22
C GLY A 181 -7.70 9.49 -11.89
N PHE A 182 -7.21 10.24 -10.92
CA PHE A 182 -6.93 9.73 -9.58
C PHE A 182 -8.18 9.21 -8.88
N LEU A 183 -9.33 9.87 -9.04
CA LEU A 183 -10.59 9.38 -8.51
C LEU A 183 -10.95 8.01 -9.10
N VAL A 184 -10.91 7.87 -10.43
CA VAL A 184 -11.21 6.61 -11.12
C VAL A 184 -10.27 5.50 -10.69
N VAL A 185 -8.96 5.77 -10.65
CA VAL A 185 -7.96 4.77 -10.25
C VAL A 185 -8.15 4.35 -8.78
N SER A 186 -8.43 5.29 -7.86
CA SER A 186 -8.64 4.97 -6.45
C SER A 186 -9.93 4.19 -6.21
N LEU A 187 -10.99 4.47 -6.95
CA LEU A 187 -12.22 3.67 -6.93
C LEU A 187 -11.97 2.25 -7.45
N ALA A 188 -11.27 2.11 -8.58
CA ALA A 188 -10.93 0.80 -9.13
C ALA A 188 -10.03 -0.01 -8.18
N ALA A 189 -9.02 0.62 -7.58
CA ALA A 189 -8.16 -0.01 -6.58
C ALA A 189 -8.96 -0.51 -5.36
N SER A 190 -9.91 0.30 -4.88
CA SER A 190 -10.80 -0.08 -3.77
C SER A 190 -11.72 -1.25 -4.13
N LEU A 191 -12.24 -1.29 -5.35
CA LEU A 191 -13.06 -2.41 -5.83
C LEU A 191 -12.24 -3.70 -5.88
N VAL A 192 -11.01 -3.65 -6.39
CA VAL A 192 -10.10 -4.80 -6.45
C VAL A 192 -9.70 -5.26 -5.05
N GLU A 193 -9.38 -4.32 -4.14
CA GLU A 193 -9.04 -4.63 -2.74
C GLU A 193 -10.20 -5.33 -2.02
N SER A 194 -11.43 -4.91 -2.30
CA SER A 194 -12.63 -5.50 -1.70
C SER A 194 -12.96 -6.91 -2.22
N HIS A 195 -12.44 -7.28 -3.39
CA HIS A 195 -12.73 -8.55 -4.03
C HIS A 195 -12.04 -9.74 -3.32
N PRO A 196 -12.64 -10.94 -3.26
CA PRO A 196 -12.04 -12.12 -2.62
C PRO A 196 -10.64 -12.49 -3.14
N LEU A 197 -10.38 -12.34 -4.45
CA LEU A 197 -9.07 -12.60 -5.05
C LEU A 197 -7.94 -11.79 -4.42
N SER A 198 -8.20 -10.56 -3.98
CA SER A 198 -7.21 -9.73 -3.31
C SER A 198 -6.77 -10.32 -1.96
N THR A 199 -7.68 -11.05 -1.30
CA THR A 199 -7.36 -11.74 -0.05
C THR A 199 -6.49 -12.98 -0.28
N GLU A 200 -6.65 -13.66 -1.41
CA GLU A 200 -5.88 -14.87 -1.80
C GLU A 200 -4.49 -14.52 -2.34
N LEU A 201 -4.43 -13.51 -3.24
CA LEU A 201 -3.20 -13.12 -3.94
C LEU A 201 -2.33 -12.13 -3.15
N ASP A 202 -2.83 -11.54 -2.09
CA ASP A 202 -2.25 -10.41 -1.33
C ASP A 202 -2.57 -9.03 -1.96
N ASP A 203 -3.12 -8.15 -1.13
CA ASP A 203 -3.52 -6.78 -1.51
C ASP A 203 -2.31 -5.89 -1.91
N ASN A 204 -1.10 -6.17 -1.38
CA ASN A 204 0.12 -5.49 -1.81
C ASN A 204 0.54 -5.78 -3.26
N LEU A 205 -0.04 -6.78 -3.89
CA LEU A 205 0.15 -7.08 -5.31
C LEU A 205 -1.03 -6.58 -6.15
N THR A 206 -2.25 -6.89 -5.74
CA THR A 206 -3.45 -6.65 -6.56
C THR A 206 -3.82 -5.17 -6.64
N VAL A 207 -3.69 -4.41 -5.56
CA VAL A 207 -3.98 -2.97 -5.51
C VAL A 207 -3.08 -2.15 -6.44
N PRO A 208 -1.74 -2.28 -6.39
CA PRO A 208 -0.89 -1.54 -7.31
C PRO A 208 -1.00 -2.00 -8.75
N LEU A 209 -1.21 -3.29 -9.01
CA LEU A 209 -1.47 -3.77 -10.37
C LEU A 209 -2.74 -3.15 -10.97
N ALA A 210 -3.83 -3.10 -10.20
CA ALA A 210 -5.06 -2.43 -10.62
C ALA A 210 -4.83 -0.94 -10.85
N SER A 211 -4.08 -0.28 -9.97
CA SER A 211 -3.76 1.15 -10.10
C SER A 211 -2.93 1.44 -11.34
N VAL A 212 -1.93 0.61 -11.65
CA VAL A 212 -1.11 0.73 -12.86
C VAL A 212 -1.95 0.46 -14.10
N LEU A 213 -2.72 -0.64 -14.12
CA LEU A 213 -3.53 -1.02 -15.27
C LEU A 213 -4.56 0.07 -15.60
N VAL A 214 -5.38 0.48 -14.65
CA VAL A 214 -6.39 1.51 -14.87
C VAL A 214 -5.73 2.87 -15.16
N GLY A 215 -4.65 3.20 -14.45
CA GLY A 215 -3.88 4.43 -14.67
C GLY A 215 -3.35 4.53 -16.10
N SER A 216 -2.90 3.43 -16.70
CA SER A 216 -2.42 3.39 -18.10
C SER A 216 -3.49 3.69 -19.15
N PHE A 217 -4.77 3.54 -18.81
CA PHE A 217 -5.89 3.90 -19.70
C PHE A 217 -6.40 5.33 -19.46
N VAL A 218 -6.19 5.85 -18.26
CA VAL A 218 -6.80 7.12 -17.82
C VAL A 218 -5.85 8.29 -17.98
N PHE A 219 -4.55 8.07 -17.77
CA PHE A 219 -3.50 9.09 -17.88
C PHE A 219 -2.73 9.00 -19.20
#